data_55c0650a1ace8740dd91d8ceef67e421
#
_entry.id   55c0650a1ace8740dd91d8ceef67e421
#
_cell.length_a   1.000
_cell.length_b   1.000
_cell.length_c   1.000
_cell.angle_alpha   90.00
_cell.angle_beta   90.00
_cell.angle_gamma   90.00
#
_symmetry.space_group_name_H-M   'P 1'
#
loop_
_entity.id
_entity.type
_entity.pdbx_description
1 polymer ?
#
loop_
_entity_poly.entity_id
_entity_poly.type
_entity_poly.pdbx_seq_one_letter_code
_entity_poly.pdbx_strand_id
1 'polypeptide(L)'
;EPFAAALNELHEHWAGHVAQERERREKAVQALLQAERRTLLANQISRELRERADLPRAAPEVVALLVGPWSQVMAQARLSHPPGQADPEGFGALVTDLLWSVQAELTRQDRPGLVRMIPRLIETLRNGLRSIDYPAAQTQAFFDVLIDIHEKALVRTDAPKMEAVRV
;
A
#
# COMPACT_ATOMS: atom_id res chain seq x y z
N GLU A 1 -42.85 43.49 -12.59
CA GLU A 1 -42.42 44.40 -11.50
C GLU A 1 -40.97 44.16 -11.18
N PRO A 2 -40.10 45.17 -11.27
CA PRO A 2 -38.67 44.99 -11.07
C PRO A 2 -38.29 44.49 -9.67
N PHE A 3 -39.05 44.82 -8.66
CA PHE A 3 -38.83 44.41 -7.28
C PHE A 3 -39.11 42.92 -7.06
N ALA A 4 -40.17 42.39 -7.65
CA ALA A 4 -40.52 40.97 -7.59
C ALA A 4 -39.48 40.12 -8.35
N ALA A 5 -38.98 40.60 -9.47
CA ALA A 5 -37.89 39.91 -10.21
C ALA A 5 -36.61 39.88 -9.40
N ALA A 6 -36.23 40.97 -8.75
CA ALA A 6 -35.05 41.04 -7.90
C ALA A 6 -35.15 40.09 -6.68
N LEU A 7 -36.33 40.00 -6.07
CA LEU A 7 -36.58 39.05 -4.98
C LEU A 7 -36.49 37.60 -5.44
N ASN A 8 -37.01 37.26 -6.62
CA ASN A 8 -36.94 35.95 -7.17
C ASN A 8 -35.48 35.56 -7.48
N GLU A 9 -34.70 36.45 -8.06
CA GLU A 9 -33.27 36.22 -8.31
C GLU A 9 -32.51 35.98 -7.00
N LEU A 10 -32.81 36.76 -5.96
CA LEU A 10 -32.21 36.59 -4.65
C LEU A 10 -32.57 35.23 -4.03
N HIS A 11 -33.85 34.82 -4.14
CA HIS A 11 -34.31 33.53 -3.67
C HIS A 11 -33.67 32.36 -4.41
N GLU A 12 -33.55 32.44 -5.72
CA GLU A 12 -32.89 31.42 -6.55
C GLU A 12 -31.40 31.33 -6.22
N HIS A 13 -30.73 32.46 -6.06
CA HIS A 13 -29.33 32.50 -5.65
C HIS A 13 -29.11 31.89 -4.28
N TRP A 14 -29.97 32.22 -3.32
CA TRP A 14 -29.94 31.66 -1.97
C TRP A 14 -30.21 30.16 -1.96
N ALA A 15 -31.24 29.72 -2.68
CA ALA A 15 -31.55 28.29 -2.79
C ALA A 15 -30.41 27.48 -3.43
N GLY A 16 -29.76 28.04 -4.46
CA GLY A 16 -28.58 27.43 -5.07
C GLY A 16 -27.41 27.34 -4.12
N HIS A 17 -27.19 28.38 -3.30
CA HIS A 17 -26.13 28.39 -2.29
C HIS A 17 -26.37 27.35 -1.20
N VAL A 18 -27.61 27.27 -0.69
CA VAL A 18 -28.01 26.26 0.30
C VAL A 18 -27.86 24.83 -0.24
N ALA A 19 -28.26 24.61 -1.50
CA ALA A 19 -28.09 23.30 -2.17
C ALA A 19 -26.63 22.92 -2.32
N GLN A 20 -25.76 23.87 -2.69
CA GLN A 20 -24.31 23.63 -2.79
C GLN A 20 -23.69 23.30 -1.44
N GLU A 21 -24.07 24.00 -0.38
CA GLU A 21 -23.58 23.71 0.97
C GLU A 21 -24.04 22.34 1.46
N ARG A 22 -25.28 21.96 1.19
CA ARG A 22 -25.81 20.64 1.51
C ARG A 22 -25.03 19.55 0.79
N GLU A 23 -24.77 19.74 -0.50
CA GLU A 23 -23.98 18.81 -1.30
C GLU A 23 -22.56 18.67 -0.76
N ARG A 24 -21.90 19.77 -0.39
CA ARG A 24 -20.57 19.75 0.24
C ARG A 24 -20.56 18.98 1.55
N ARG A 25 -21.57 19.16 2.40
CA ARG A 25 -21.71 18.43 3.66
C ARG A 25 -21.91 16.94 3.43
N GLU A 26 -22.76 16.58 2.47
CA GLU A 26 -22.99 15.17 2.11
C GLU A 26 -21.71 14.51 1.60
N LYS A 27 -20.96 15.19 0.74
CA LYS A 27 -19.66 14.70 0.24
C LYS A 27 -18.65 14.56 1.38
N ALA A 28 -18.59 15.53 2.29
CA ALA A 28 -17.70 15.47 3.45
C ALA A 28 -18.04 14.31 4.37
N VAL A 29 -19.33 14.07 4.64
CA VAL A 29 -19.80 12.93 5.44
C VAL A 29 -19.46 11.61 4.76
N GLN A 30 -19.68 11.51 3.44
CA GLN A 30 -19.33 10.31 2.67
C GLN A 30 -17.83 10.05 2.69
N ALA A 31 -17.01 11.07 2.51
CA ALA A 31 -15.57 10.95 2.57
C ALA A 31 -15.08 10.47 3.94
N LEU A 32 -15.67 10.98 5.01
CA LEU A 32 -15.38 10.58 6.39
C LEU A 32 -15.75 9.12 6.64
N LEU A 33 -16.94 8.69 6.18
CA LEU A 33 -17.39 7.31 6.30
C LEU A 33 -16.47 6.35 5.52
N GLN A 34 -16.04 6.73 4.32
CA GLN A 34 -15.10 5.95 3.52
C GLN A 34 -13.75 5.82 4.21
N ALA A 35 -13.23 6.92 4.75
CA ALA A 35 -11.98 6.92 5.50
C ALA A 35 -12.05 6.01 6.74
N GLU A 36 -13.18 6.06 7.46
CA GLU A 36 -13.42 5.23 8.64
C GLU A 36 -13.50 3.74 8.29
N ARG A 37 -14.23 3.40 7.22
CA ARG A 37 -14.31 2.02 6.71
C ARG A 37 -12.92 1.49 6.31
N ARG A 38 -12.15 2.32 5.62
CA ARG A 38 -10.78 1.96 5.25
C ARG A 38 -9.91 1.69 6.47
N THR A 39 -9.98 2.54 7.49
CA THR A 39 -9.22 2.38 8.73
C THR A 39 -9.59 1.09 9.46
N LEU A 40 -10.88 0.80 9.59
CA LEU A 40 -11.35 -0.43 10.23
C LEU A 40 -10.87 -1.68 9.49
N LEU A 41 -10.99 -1.68 8.18
CA LEU A 41 -10.55 -2.78 7.33
C LEU A 41 -9.03 -2.93 7.36
N ALA A 42 -8.29 -1.82 7.33
CA ALA A 42 -6.83 -1.83 7.42
C ALA A 42 -6.35 -2.41 8.76
N ASN A 43 -7.01 -2.07 9.85
CA ASN A 43 -6.71 -2.64 11.17
C ASN A 43 -6.95 -4.15 11.22
N GLN A 44 -8.02 -4.62 10.58
CA GLN A 44 -8.29 -6.05 10.46
C GLN A 44 -7.20 -6.74 9.63
N ILE A 45 -6.85 -6.20 8.48
CA ILE A 45 -5.78 -6.73 7.62
C ILE A 45 -4.44 -6.74 8.36
N SER A 46 -4.12 -5.68 9.09
CA SER A 46 -2.89 -5.60 9.91
C SER A 46 -2.83 -6.72 10.94
N ARG A 47 -3.94 -7.02 11.60
CA ARG A 47 -4.01 -8.14 12.55
C ARG A 47 -3.81 -9.49 11.87
N GLU A 48 -4.43 -9.70 10.71
CA GLU A 48 -4.26 -10.91 9.92
C GLU A 48 -2.79 -11.09 9.46
N LEU A 49 -2.15 -10.01 9.04
CA LEU A 49 -0.73 -10.05 8.65
C LEU A 49 0.18 -10.41 9.82
N ARG A 50 -0.12 -9.91 11.02
CA ARG A 50 0.67 -10.23 12.23
C ARG A 50 0.58 -11.68 12.64
N GLU A 51 -0.45 -12.38 12.23
CA GLU A 51 -0.61 -13.82 12.48
C GLU A 51 0.22 -14.69 11.54
N ARG A 52 0.81 -14.11 10.49
CA ARG A 52 1.65 -14.85 9.55
C ARG A 52 2.94 -15.33 10.22
N ALA A 53 3.28 -16.59 10.02
CA ALA A 53 4.49 -17.19 10.57
C ALA A 53 5.79 -16.63 9.96
N ASP A 54 5.72 -16.13 8.73
CA ASP A 54 6.87 -15.59 8.00
C ASP A 54 7.14 -14.10 8.31
N LEU A 55 6.18 -13.38 8.89
CA LEU A 55 6.33 -11.95 9.17
C LEU A 55 7.50 -11.63 10.12
N PRO A 56 7.67 -12.35 11.26
CA PRO A 56 8.76 -12.05 12.19
C PRO A 56 10.17 -12.28 11.62
N ARG A 57 10.26 -13.00 10.51
CA ARG A 57 11.55 -13.29 9.84
C ARG A 57 12.03 -12.16 8.95
N ALA A 58 11.15 -11.21 8.64
CA ALA A 58 11.47 -10.05 7.81
C ALA A 58 12.15 -8.96 8.62
N ALA A 59 12.87 -8.06 7.93
CA ALA A 59 13.46 -6.89 8.55
C ALA A 59 12.38 -5.97 9.17
N PRO A 60 12.68 -5.26 10.27
CA PRO A 60 11.69 -4.43 10.95
C PRO A 60 11.02 -3.38 10.05
N GLU A 61 11.76 -2.82 9.10
CA GLU A 61 11.25 -1.83 8.14
C GLU A 61 10.20 -2.43 7.21
N VAL A 62 10.41 -3.67 6.78
CA VAL A 62 9.47 -4.42 5.93
C VAL A 62 8.20 -4.75 6.72
N VAL A 63 8.35 -5.22 7.95
CA VAL A 63 7.21 -5.49 8.85
C VAL A 63 6.40 -4.22 9.08
N ALA A 64 7.07 -3.10 9.38
CA ALA A 64 6.41 -1.82 9.63
C ALA A 64 5.61 -1.33 8.40
N LEU A 65 6.17 -1.48 7.20
CA LEU A 65 5.45 -1.15 5.97
C LEU A 65 4.21 -2.00 5.79
N LEU A 66 4.33 -3.31 5.96
CA LEU A 66 3.23 -4.25 5.72
C LEU A 66 2.07 -4.07 6.71
N VAL A 67 2.36 -3.96 8.00
CA VAL A 67 1.31 -3.81 9.02
C VAL A 67 0.75 -2.39 9.09
N GLY A 68 1.44 -1.40 8.60
CA GLY A 68 1.03 -0.01 8.55
C GLY A 68 0.50 0.40 7.17
N PRO A 69 1.31 1.10 6.36
CA PRO A 69 0.86 1.66 5.07
C PRO A 69 0.26 0.62 4.13
N TRP A 70 0.85 -0.56 4.02
CA TRP A 70 0.38 -1.58 3.08
C TRP A 70 -1.00 -2.14 3.45
N SER A 71 -1.31 -2.22 4.73
CA SER A 71 -2.66 -2.55 5.19
C SER A 71 -3.70 -1.54 4.69
N GLN A 72 -3.33 -0.25 4.64
CA GLN A 72 -4.17 0.81 4.06
C GLN A 72 -4.34 0.64 2.55
N VAL A 73 -3.27 0.29 1.84
CA VAL A 73 -3.30 0.00 0.39
C VAL A 73 -4.26 -1.15 0.10
N MET A 74 -4.15 -2.25 0.83
CA MET A 74 -5.02 -3.41 0.65
C MET A 74 -6.48 -3.09 0.98
N ALA A 75 -6.71 -2.32 2.04
CA ALA A 75 -8.06 -1.88 2.41
C ALA A 75 -8.67 -0.99 1.32
N GLN A 76 -7.91 -0.02 0.81
CA GLN A 76 -8.34 0.85 -0.27
C GLN A 76 -8.70 0.04 -1.52
N ALA A 77 -7.89 -0.92 -1.89
CA ALA A 77 -8.14 -1.78 -3.04
C ALA A 77 -9.42 -2.60 -2.88
N ARG A 78 -9.64 -3.21 -1.71
CA ARG A 78 -10.85 -3.98 -1.43
C ARG A 78 -12.13 -3.14 -1.48
N LEU A 79 -12.07 -1.89 -1.00
CA LEU A 79 -13.21 -0.98 -1.02
C LEU A 79 -13.49 -0.38 -2.41
N SER A 80 -12.48 -0.32 -3.27
CA SER A 80 -12.58 0.24 -4.62
C SER A 80 -13.06 -0.77 -5.66
N HIS A 81 -13.05 -2.06 -5.35
CA HIS A 81 -13.42 -3.13 -6.27
C HIS A 81 -14.71 -3.83 -5.82
N PRO A 82 -15.48 -4.41 -6.75
CA PRO A 82 -16.69 -5.15 -6.41
C PRO A 82 -16.41 -6.33 -5.47
N PRO A 83 -17.35 -6.65 -4.55
CA PRO A 83 -17.26 -7.86 -3.74
C PRO A 83 -17.12 -9.11 -4.61
N GLY A 84 -16.20 -10.01 -4.26
CA GLY A 84 -15.97 -11.26 -4.98
C GLY A 84 -14.79 -11.23 -5.96
N GLN A 85 -14.18 -10.08 -6.22
CA GLN A 85 -12.88 -10.01 -6.88
C GLN A 85 -11.78 -10.20 -5.83
N ALA A 86 -11.14 -11.35 -5.86
CA ALA A 86 -10.02 -11.63 -4.99
C ALA A 86 -8.76 -10.98 -5.54
N ASP A 87 -8.25 -9.96 -4.84
CA ASP A 87 -6.94 -9.34 -5.08
C ASP A 87 -6.69 -8.89 -6.54
N PRO A 88 -7.56 -8.04 -7.13
CA PRO A 88 -7.45 -7.66 -8.54
C PRO A 88 -6.18 -6.90 -8.89
N GLU A 89 -5.59 -6.19 -7.92
CA GLU A 89 -4.36 -5.41 -8.09
C GLU A 89 -3.09 -6.21 -7.73
N GLY A 90 -3.24 -7.42 -7.19
CA GLY A 90 -2.11 -8.22 -6.74
C GLY A 90 -1.45 -7.74 -5.45
N PHE A 91 -2.11 -6.89 -4.67
CA PHE A 91 -1.55 -6.32 -3.44
C PHE A 91 -1.44 -7.34 -2.30
N GLY A 92 -2.33 -8.32 -2.25
CA GLY A 92 -2.23 -9.44 -1.33
C GLY A 92 -1.12 -10.41 -1.70
N ALA A 93 -1.00 -10.75 -2.98
CA ALA A 93 0.08 -11.59 -3.50
C ALA A 93 1.45 -10.94 -3.28
N LEU A 94 1.53 -9.61 -3.35
CA LEU A 94 2.75 -8.86 -3.06
C LEU A 94 3.29 -9.17 -1.66
N VAL A 95 2.44 -9.31 -0.66
CA VAL A 95 2.86 -9.60 0.72
C VAL A 95 3.68 -10.88 0.77
N THR A 96 3.21 -11.93 0.13
CA THR A 96 3.92 -13.21 0.06
C THR A 96 5.24 -13.08 -0.69
N ASP A 97 5.21 -12.40 -1.82
CA ASP A 97 6.41 -12.19 -2.66
C ASP A 97 7.46 -11.33 -1.94
N LEU A 98 7.03 -10.25 -1.30
CA LEU A 98 7.92 -9.37 -0.55
C LEU A 98 8.55 -10.11 0.63
N LEU A 99 7.77 -10.82 1.41
CA LEU A 99 8.27 -11.58 2.55
C LEU A 99 9.26 -12.67 2.12
N TRP A 100 8.99 -13.33 1.00
CA TRP A 100 9.95 -14.29 0.43
C TRP A 100 11.25 -13.59 0.00
N SER A 101 11.14 -12.46 -0.68
CA SER A 101 12.29 -11.74 -1.26
C SER A 101 13.29 -11.22 -0.22
N VAL A 102 12.85 -10.96 0.99
CA VAL A 102 13.69 -10.44 2.08
C VAL A 102 14.26 -11.52 3.00
N GLN A 103 13.91 -12.78 2.76
CA GLN A 103 14.47 -13.92 3.47
C GLN A 103 15.65 -14.51 2.69
N ALA A 104 16.86 -14.09 3.04
CA ALA A 104 18.07 -14.48 2.32
C ALA A 104 18.29 -16.01 2.24
N GLU A 105 17.85 -16.74 3.26
CA GLU A 105 17.94 -18.19 3.29
C GLU A 105 17.14 -18.87 2.18
N LEU A 106 15.96 -18.30 1.86
CA LEU A 106 15.09 -18.82 0.80
C LEU A 106 15.54 -18.34 -0.58
N THR A 107 15.93 -17.06 -0.70
CA THR A 107 16.31 -16.47 -1.99
C THR A 107 17.64 -17.01 -2.53
N ARG A 108 18.53 -17.47 -1.67
CA ARG A 108 19.79 -18.15 -2.09
C ARG A 108 19.54 -19.42 -2.89
N GLN A 109 18.42 -20.08 -2.66
CA GLN A 109 18.06 -21.30 -3.37
C GLN A 109 17.50 -21.02 -4.76
N ASP A 110 17.03 -19.79 -5.01
CA ASP A 110 16.45 -19.37 -6.29
C ASP A 110 16.80 -17.91 -6.60
N ARG A 111 18.05 -17.61 -6.83
CA ARG A 111 18.50 -16.26 -7.20
C ARG A 111 17.89 -15.75 -8.50
N PRO A 112 17.82 -16.54 -9.59
CA PRO A 112 17.19 -16.09 -10.81
C PRO A 112 15.73 -15.71 -10.58
N GLY A 113 15.01 -16.42 -9.71
CA GLY A 113 13.65 -16.09 -9.30
C GLY A 113 13.57 -14.75 -8.60
N LEU A 114 14.49 -14.45 -7.67
CA LEU A 114 14.56 -13.15 -7.00
C LEU A 114 14.81 -12.03 -8.00
N VAL A 115 15.81 -12.17 -8.88
CA VAL A 115 16.14 -11.15 -9.87
C VAL A 115 14.96 -10.85 -10.80
N ARG A 116 14.23 -11.87 -11.22
CA ARG A 116 13.03 -11.71 -12.06
C ARG A 116 11.89 -11.04 -11.32
N MET A 117 11.78 -11.26 -10.02
CA MET A 117 10.70 -10.74 -9.18
C MET A 117 10.88 -9.25 -8.86
N ILE A 118 12.09 -8.77 -8.69
CA ILE A 118 12.39 -7.42 -8.20
C ILE A 118 11.69 -6.31 -8.98
N PRO A 119 11.74 -6.23 -10.33
CA PRO A 119 11.07 -5.15 -11.06
C PRO A 119 9.57 -5.10 -10.83
N ARG A 120 8.92 -6.25 -10.85
CA ARG A 120 7.48 -6.38 -10.62
C ARG A 120 7.11 -6.02 -9.17
N LEU A 121 7.93 -6.43 -8.23
CA LEU A 121 7.77 -6.13 -6.81
C LEU A 121 7.79 -4.61 -6.57
N ILE A 122 8.80 -3.93 -7.12
CA ILE A 122 8.97 -2.47 -7.00
C ILE A 122 7.79 -1.73 -7.65
N GLU A 123 7.38 -2.15 -8.84
CA GLU A 123 6.25 -1.54 -9.55
C GLU A 123 4.96 -1.66 -8.75
N THR A 124 4.65 -2.84 -8.24
CA THR A 124 3.45 -3.08 -7.44
C THR A 124 3.46 -2.27 -6.15
N LEU A 125 4.59 -2.22 -5.45
CA LEU A 125 4.77 -1.39 -4.26
C LEU A 125 4.53 0.09 -4.57
N ARG A 126 5.13 0.58 -5.63
CA ARG A 126 4.97 1.99 -6.05
C ARG A 126 3.53 2.32 -6.36
N ASN A 127 2.85 1.48 -7.12
CA ASN A 127 1.45 1.68 -7.49
C ASN A 127 0.53 1.65 -6.27
N GLY A 128 0.74 0.69 -5.38
CA GLY A 128 -0.02 0.59 -4.14
C GLY A 128 0.15 1.81 -3.25
N LEU A 129 1.37 2.22 -2.99
CA LEU A 129 1.66 3.39 -2.15
C LEU A 129 1.12 4.69 -2.76
N ARG A 130 1.14 4.84 -4.08
CA ARG A 130 0.48 5.96 -4.77
C ARG A 130 -1.03 5.97 -4.56
N SER A 131 -1.66 4.82 -4.48
CA SER A 131 -3.12 4.73 -4.31
C SER A 131 -3.62 5.33 -3.00
N ILE A 132 -2.76 5.44 -2.00
CA ILE A 132 -3.06 6.04 -0.70
C ILE A 132 -2.34 7.38 -0.48
N ASP A 133 -1.77 7.96 -1.52
CA ASP A 133 -0.99 9.21 -1.45
C ASP A 133 0.14 9.17 -0.41
N TYR A 134 0.80 8.02 -0.31
CA TYR A 134 1.93 7.84 0.60
C TYR A 134 3.09 8.75 0.20
N PRO A 135 3.75 9.46 1.14
CA PRO A 135 4.77 10.43 0.80
C PRO A 135 5.93 9.85 -0.01
N ALA A 136 6.30 10.51 -1.11
CA ALA A 136 7.34 10.04 -2.02
C ALA A 136 8.70 9.85 -1.34
N ALA A 137 9.04 10.74 -0.39
CA ALA A 137 10.28 10.64 0.37
C ALA A 137 10.34 9.36 1.23
N GLN A 138 9.23 8.99 1.86
CA GLN A 138 9.13 7.77 2.65
C GLN A 138 9.13 6.51 1.77
N THR A 139 8.48 6.58 0.61
CA THR A 139 8.53 5.52 -0.39
C THR A 139 9.96 5.26 -0.85
N GLN A 140 10.70 6.31 -1.16
CA GLN A 140 12.09 6.20 -1.59
C GLN A 140 12.99 5.64 -0.47
N ALA A 141 12.80 6.09 0.76
CA ALA A 141 13.53 5.57 1.91
C ALA A 141 13.30 4.06 2.10
N PHE A 142 12.08 3.61 1.92
CA PHE A 142 11.76 2.17 1.96
C PHE A 142 12.42 1.40 0.82
N PHE A 143 12.40 1.93 -0.39
CA PHE A 143 13.06 1.29 -1.53
C PHE A 143 14.57 1.19 -1.33
N ASP A 144 15.19 2.18 -0.74
CA ASP A 144 16.62 2.15 -0.42
C ASP A 144 16.95 1.01 0.55
N VAL A 145 16.12 0.82 1.57
CA VAL A 145 16.24 -0.31 2.51
C VAL A 145 16.06 -1.65 1.78
N LEU A 146 15.05 -1.74 0.92
CA LEU A 146 14.74 -2.97 0.18
C LEU A 146 15.87 -3.35 -0.77
N ILE A 147 16.42 -2.37 -1.50
CA ILE A 147 17.58 -2.55 -2.39
C ILE A 147 18.77 -3.08 -1.60
N ASP A 148 19.07 -2.49 -0.45
CA ASP A 148 20.16 -2.94 0.42
C ASP A 148 19.99 -4.40 0.86
N ILE A 149 18.78 -4.78 1.26
CA ILE A 149 18.47 -6.17 1.63
C ILE A 149 18.68 -7.12 0.45
N HIS A 150 18.20 -6.76 -0.74
CA HIS A 150 18.33 -7.58 -1.94
C HIS A 150 19.80 -7.69 -2.39
N GLU A 151 20.55 -6.61 -2.37
CA GLU A 151 21.98 -6.61 -2.71
C GLU A 151 22.75 -7.53 -1.77
N LYS A 152 22.54 -7.44 -0.48
CA LYS A 152 23.18 -8.31 0.50
C LYS A 152 22.83 -9.78 0.30
N ALA A 153 21.59 -10.08 -0.05
CA ALA A 153 21.16 -11.43 -0.35
C ALA A 153 21.87 -12.00 -1.60
N LEU A 154 22.08 -11.17 -2.63
CA LEU A 154 22.75 -11.57 -3.86
C LEU A 154 24.28 -11.68 -3.71
N VAL A 155 24.91 -10.78 -2.97
CA VAL A 155 26.36 -10.73 -2.77
C VAL A 155 26.87 -11.85 -1.84
N ARG A 156 26.13 -12.20 -0.80
CA ARG A 156 26.54 -13.22 0.18
C ARG A 156 26.78 -14.60 -0.43
N THR A 157 26.25 -14.85 -1.58
CA THR A 157 26.38 -16.12 -2.28
C THR A 157 27.60 -16.19 -3.20
N ASP A 158 28.20 -15.04 -3.50
CA ASP A 158 29.42 -14.93 -4.29
C ASP A 158 30.70 -14.91 -3.42
N ALA A 159 30.53 -14.95 -2.09
CA ALA A 159 31.66 -15.11 -1.20
C ALA A 159 32.32 -16.50 -1.49
N PRO A 160 33.55 -16.53 -1.99
CA PRO A 160 34.18 -17.79 -2.29
C PRO A 160 34.31 -18.60 -1.01
N LYS A 161 33.98 -19.89 -1.09
CA LYS A 161 34.36 -20.85 -0.09
C LYS A 161 35.92 -20.98 -0.12
N MET A 162 36.59 -19.97 0.37
CA MET A 162 38.04 -19.95 0.43
C MET A 162 38.63 -20.70 1.61
N GLU A 163 37.79 -21.28 2.46
CA GLU A 163 38.25 -22.02 3.62
C GLU A 163 38.36 -23.55 3.45
N ALA A 164 37.99 -24.07 2.29
CA ALA A 164 38.02 -25.53 2.08
C ALA A 164 39.37 -26.06 1.59
N VAL A 165 40.40 -25.24 1.44
CA VAL A 165 41.73 -25.65 1.01
C VAL A 165 42.77 -25.29 2.06
N ARG A 166 42.62 -25.86 3.25
CA ARG A 166 43.78 -26.07 4.12
C ARG A 166 43.97 -27.55 4.32
N VAL A 167 44.87 -28.04 3.57
CA VAL A 167 45.50 -29.30 3.90
C VAL A 167 46.49 -29.04 5.01
#